data_351bc62c5fa16dff7635a09a72d389db
#
_entry.id   351bc62c5fa16dff7635a09a72d389db
#
_cell.length_a   1.000
_cell.length_b   1.000
_cell.length_c   1.000
_cell.angle_alpha   90.00
_cell.angle_beta   90.00
_cell.angle_gamma   90.00
#
_symmetry.space_group_name_H-M   'P 1'
#
loop_
_entity.id
_entity.type
_entity.pdbx_description
1 polymer ?
#
loop_
_entity_poly.entity_id
_entity_poly.type
_entity_poly.pdbx_seq_one_letter_code
_entity_poly.pdbx_strand_id
1 'polypeptide(L)'
;TALENMKTILSDIRTQCTYGASDQLKAEDRKTILTQLESLRKQIYSEGNSDHAGRTVFTGYRTNCKLTFMEDESNTEYNIQQKFSYEDIGEHRYYDGQVELKTAEEMSQKVTTSDTKQYTYDRIRLAYGDIGSLKDKDGNEIAAGAAGKLSYHYTDNAGTAKTGDLNVTVYETEDDWKKAVKAGNMPEDGAAFIKSTGELVLGNKASETLKQNKASIELNYDKKGFNSGEV
;
A
#
# COMPACT_ATOMS: atom_id res chain seq x y z
N THR A 1 29.73 -6.42 12.28
CA THR A 1 28.80 -7.54 12.00
C THR A 1 27.53 -7.02 11.34
N ALA A 2 26.76 -7.87 10.62
CA ALA A 2 25.52 -7.46 9.95
C ALA A 2 24.52 -6.77 10.91
N LEU A 3 24.41 -7.25 12.15
CA LEU A 3 23.56 -6.61 13.17
C LEU A 3 24.05 -5.22 13.60
N GLU A 4 25.35 -5.00 13.69
CA GLU A 4 25.90 -3.68 13.99
C GLU A 4 25.67 -2.72 12.84
N ASN A 5 25.84 -3.19 11.61
CA ASN A 5 25.54 -2.42 10.40
C ASN A 5 24.06 -2.04 10.36
N MET A 6 23.14 -2.99 10.59
CA MET A 6 21.71 -2.70 10.68
C MET A 6 21.38 -1.66 11.75
N LYS A 7 22.01 -1.76 12.94
CA LYS A 7 21.83 -0.77 14.02
C LYS A 7 22.27 0.63 13.57
N THR A 8 23.40 0.72 12.88
CA THR A 8 23.90 2.00 12.34
C THR A 8 22.93 2.56 11.30
N ILE A 9 22.49 1.74 10.33
CA ILE A 9 21.54 2.15 9.31
C ILE A 9 20.22 2.64 9.93
N LEU A 10 19.68 1.95 10.94
CA LEU A 10 18.46 2.37 11.65
C LEU A 10 18.66 3.70 12.37
N SER A 11 19.85 3.95 12.95
CA SER A 11 20.19 5.24 13.56
C SER A 11 20.23 6.36 12.53
N ASP A 12 20.79 6.08 11.35
CA ASP A 12 20.86 7.03 10.23
C ASP A 12 19.47 7.34 9.68
N ILE A 13 18.62 6.33 9.51
CA ILE A 13 17.21 6.52 9.14
C ILE A 13 16.50 7.42 10.13
N ARG A 14 16.65 7.16 11.44
CA ARG A 14 16.05 8.00 12.48
C ARG A 14 16.53 9.45 12.38
N THR A 15 17.82 9.66 12.15
CA THR A 15 18.42 10.99 12.00
C THR A 15 17.83 11.71 10.78
N GLN A 16 17.75 11.03 9.63
CA GLN A 16 17.18 11.59 8.40
C GLN A 16 15.68 11.91 8.58
N CYS A 17 14.92 11.05 9.23
CA CYS A 17 13.51 11.32 9.52
C CYS A 17 13.33 12.54 10.44
N THR A 18 14.15 12.65 11.48
CA THR A 18 14.12 13.79 12.40
C THR A 18 14.49 15.09 11.68
N TYR A 19 15.50 15.05 10.82
CA TYR A 19 15.88 16.19 10.00
C TYR A 19 14.78 16.56 8.99
N GLY A 20 14.20 15.57 8.32
CA GLY A 20 13.09 15.76 7.36
C GLY A 20 11.82 16.34 7.96
N ALA A 21 11.61 16.16 9.27
CA ALA A 21 10.49 16.76 10.01
C ALA A 21 10.70 18.25 10.36
N SER A 22 11.85 18.84 10.03
CA SER A 22 12.13 20.25 10.30
C SER A 22 11.29 21.18 9.40
N ASP A 23 10.70 22.20 10.00
CA ASP A 23 9.88 23.20 9.32
C ASP A 23 10.67 24.13 8.36
N GLN A 24 12.01 24.10 8.42
CA GLN A 24 12.88 25.00 7.65
C GLN A 24 13.29 24.43 6.27
N LEU A 25 12.96 23.18 5.99
CA LEU A 25 13.38 22.50 4.76
C LEU A 25 12.51 22.86 3.57
N LYS A 26 13.17 23.14 2.45
CA LYS A 26 12.54 23.31 1.15
C LYS A 26 12.16 21.93 0.54
N ALA A 27 11.31 21.95 -0.48
CA ALA A 27 10.88 20.74 -1.18
C ALA A 27 12.05 19.92 -1.75
N GLU A 28 13.08 20.59 -2.29
CA GLU A 28 14.27 19.95 -2.83
C GLU A 28 15.11 19.23 -1.74
N ASP A 29 15.23 19.87 -0.56
CA ASP A 29 15.92 19.26 0.57
C ASP A 29 15.21 17.99 1.03
N ARG A 30 13.88 18.03 1.11
CA ARG A 30 13.04 16.87 1.46
C ARG A 30 13.16 15.75 0.43
N LYS A 31 13.21 16.08 -0.86
CA LYS A 31 13.43 15.12 -1.93
C LYS A 31 14.78 14.40 -1.79
N THR A 32 15.83 15.16 -1.44
CA THR A 32 17.15 14.60 -1.17
C THR A 32 17.12 13.63 0.02
N ILE A 33 16.42 13.99 1.10
CA ILE A 33 16.25 13.13 2.27
C ILE A 33 15.51 11.84 1.90
N LEU A 34 14.44 11.93 1.09
CA LEU A 34 13.72 10.75 0.59
C LEU A 34 14.63 9.81 -0.18
N THR A 35 15.45 10.34 -1.10
CA THR A 35 16.42 9.53 -1.85
C THR A 35 17.43 8.84 -0.93
N GLN A 36 17.88 9.53 0.14
CA GLN A 36 18.77 8.94 1.14
C GLN A 36 18.07 7.84 1.94
N LEU A 37 16.81 8.06 2.35
CA LEU A 37 16.02 7.05 3.06
C LEU A 37 15.77 5.81 2.21
N GLU A 38 15.51 5.97 0.91
CA GLU A 38 15.40 4.85 -0.03
C GLU A 38 16.72 4.06 -0.13
N SER A 39 17.85 4.74 -0.20
CA SER A 39 19.16 4.09 -0.19
C SER A 39 19.41 3.31 1.10
N LEU A 40 19.10 3.91 2.26
CA LEU A 40 19.24 3.24 3.56
C LEU A 40 18.29 2.04 3.68
N ARG A 41 17.07 2.13 3.15
CA ARG A 41 16.14 1.00 3.05
C ARG A 41 16.77 -0.16 2.27
N LYS A 42 17.30 0.10 1.08
CA LYS A 42 17.98 -0.92 0.27
C LYS A 42 19.15 -1.56 0.99
N GLN A 43 19.92 -0.78 1.76
CA GLN A 43 21.02 -1.29 2.57
C GLN A 43 20.56 -2.24 3.68
N ILE A 44 19.44 -1.93 4.38
CA ILE A 44 18.89 -2.84 5.40
C ILE A 44 18.52 -4.19 4.80
N TYR A 45 17.87 -4.20 3.63
CA TYR A 45 17.50 -5.46 2.98
C TYR A 45 18.74 -6.24 2.52
N SER A 46 19.77 -5.54 2.02
CA SER A 46 21.05 -6.16 1.68
C SER A 46 21.71 -6.81 2.90
N GLU A 47 21.74 -6.12 4.05
CA GLU A 47 22.27 -6.68 5.30
C GLU A 47 21.41 -7.88 5.79
N GLY A 48 20.08 -7.83 5.60
CA GLY A 48 19.19 -8.96 5.88
C GLY A 48 19.51 -10.20 5.06
N ASN A 49 20.05 -10.02 3.87
CA ASN A 49 20.48 -11.09 2.98
C ASN A 49 21.97 -11.45 3.14
N SER A 50 22.65 -10.91 4.17
CA SER A 50 24.06 -11.20 4.39
C SER A 50 24.30 -12.70 4.59
N ASP A 51 25.37 -13.19 4.01
CA ASP A 51 25.78 -14.57 4.10
C ASP A 51 27.08 -14.74 4.90
N HIS A 52 27.28 -15.94 5.40
CA HIS A 52 28.55 -16.38 5.98
C HIS A 52 28.85 -17.79 5.43
N ALA A 53 29.93 -17.92 4.67
CA ALA A 53 30.33 -19.16 4.02
C ALA A 53 29.20 -19.77 3.13
N GLY A 54 28.49 -18.91 2.37
CA GLY A 54 27.42 -19.33 1.47
C GLY A 54 26.09 -19.66 2.15
N ARG A 55 25.94 -19.31 3.43
CA ARG A 55 24.71 -19.55 4.20
C ARG A 55 24.15 -18.22 4.71
N THR A 56 22.88 -17.96 4.44
CA THR A 56 22.20 -16.77 4.95
C THR A 56 22.08 -16.82 6.47
N VAL A 57 22.36 -15.68 7.12
CA VAL A 57 22.49 -15.61 8.58
C VAL A 57 21.13 -15.51 9.27
N PHE A 58 20.16 -14.84 8.64
CA PHE A 58 18.89 -14.47 9.27
C PHE A 58 17.71 -15.38 8.91
N THR A 59 17.89 -16.37 8.09
CA THR A 59 16.81 -17.27 7.61
C THR A 59 16.62 -18.53 8.45
N GLY A 60 17.30 -18.63 9.59
CA GLY A 60 17.19 -19.78 10.50
C GLY A 60 17.64 -21.07 9.84
N TYR A 61 16.74 -22.06 9.76
CA TYR A 61 17.05 -23.37 9.15
C TYR A 61 17.12 -23.36 7.62
N ARG A 62 16.61 -22.31 6.96
CA ARG A 62 16.62 -22.18 5.50
C ARG A 62 17.84 -21.37 5.03
N THR A 63 19.02 -21.86 5.29
CA THR A 63 20.28 -21.16 5.02
C THR A 63 20.64 -21.01 3.54
N ASN A 64 19.89 -21.62 2.64
CA ASN A 64 20.05 -21.54 1.18
C ASN A 64 19.08 -20.56 0.50
N CYS A 65 18.28 -19.81 1.28
CA CYS A 65 17.34 -18.83 0.77
C CYS A 65 17.71 -17.44 1.25
N LYS A 66 17.40 -16.42 0.45
CA LYS A 66 17.48 -15.02 0.88
C LYS A 66 16.32 -14.71 1.82
N LEU A 67 16.54 -13.80 2.78
CA LEU A 67 15.49 -13.33 3.69
C LEU A 67 14.51 -12.39 2.97
N THR A 68 15.04 -11.54 2.08
CA THR A 68 14.25 -10.56 1.35
C THR A 68 14.59 -10.61 -0.12
N PHE A 69 13.60 -10.37 -0.97
CA PHE A 69 13.87 -10.15 -2.38
C PHE A 69 14.65 -8.85 -2.59
N MET A 70 15.65 -8.91 -3.44
CA MET A 70 16.35 -7.74 -3.94
C MET A 70 15.80 -7.40 -5.32
N GLU A 71 15.81 -6.12 -5.66
CA GLU A 71 15.26 -5.51 -6.86
C GLU A 71 15.93 -6.03 -8.15
N ASP A 72 15.70 -7.26 -8.56
CA ASP A 72 16.43 -7.83 -9.69
C ASP A 72 15.58 -8.59 -10.72
N GLU A 73 14.28 -8.72 -10.46
CA GLU A 73 13.39 -9.50 -11.32
C GLU A 73 12.35 -8.64 -12.03
N SER A 74 12.73 -7.42 -12.40
CA SER A 74 11.85 -6.43 -13.03
C SER A 74 11.23 -6.85 -14.37
N ASN A 75 11.71 -7.95 -14.97
CA ASN A 75 11.19 -8.47 -16.23
C ASN A 75 10.28 -9.70 -16.08
N THR A 76 10.19 -10.28 -14.90
CA THR A 76 9.30 -11.41 -14.64
C THR A 76 7.92 -10.89 -14.25
N GLU A 77 6.90 -11.38 -14.91
CA GLU A 77 5.50 -11.09 -14.62
C GLU A 77 4.91 -12.23 -13.79
N TYR A 78 4.27 -11.88 -12.69
CA TYR A 78 3.66 -12.81 -11.75
C TYR A 78 2.16 -12.60 -11.75
N ASN A 79 1.40 -13.68 -11.92
CA ASN A 79 -0.02 -13.70 -11.62
C ASN A 79 -0.19 -14.15 -10.17
N ILE A 80 -0.79 -13.30 -9.36
CA ILE A 80 -0.92 -13.51 -7.92
C ILE A 80 -2.38 -13.55 -7.54
N GLN A 81 -2.74 -14.55 -6.77
CA GLN A 81 -4.06 -14.74 -6.22
C GLN A 81 -3.98 -14.68 -4.70
N GLN A 82 -4.72 -13.76 -4.10
CA GLN A 82 -4.78 -13.60 -2.64
C GLN A 82 -6.22 -13.63 -2.17
N LYS A 83 -6.44 -14.37 -1.08
CA LYS A 83 -7.74 -14.45 -0.42
C LYS A 83 -7.68 -13.70 0.90
N PHE A 84 -8.64 -12.84 1.11
CA PHE A 84 -8.82 -12.05 2.31
C PHE A 84 -10.13 -12.39 2.99
N SER A 85 -10.17 -12.27 4.30
CA SER A 85 -11.35 -12.40 5.13
C SER A 85 -11.85 -11.03 5.57
N TYR A 86 -13.04 -10.97 6.13
CA TYR A 86 -13.54 -9.75 6.76
C TYR A 86 -12.66 -9.25 7.92
N GLU A 87 -11.83 -10.10 8.51
CA GLU A 87 -10.88 -9.76 9.59
C GLU A 87 -9.68 -8.96 9.08
N ASP A 88 -9.37 -9.07 7.78
CA ASP A 88 -8.30 -8.31 7.14
C ASP A 88 -8.73 -6.88 6.78
N ILE A 89 -10.01 -6.53 7.00
CA ILE A 89 -10.54 -5.19 6.78
C ILE A 89 -10.17 -4.30 7.97
N GLY A 90 -9.28 -3.35 7.73
CA GLY A 90 -8.82 -2.41 8.74
C GLY A 90 -9.08 -0.95 8.37
N GLU A 91 -9.36 -0.12 9.38
CA GLU A 91 -9.48 1.33 9.20
C GLU A 91 -8.13 1.96 8.88
N HIS A 92 -8.13 2.87 7.91
CA HIS A 92 -6.95 3.65 7.56
C HIS A 92 -7.30 5.13 7.33
N ARG A 93 -6.33 6.00 7.68
CA ARG A 93 -6.44 7.44 7.50
C ARG A 93 -5.55 7.88 6.37
N TYR A 94 -6.16 8.50 5.39
CA TYR A 94 -5.50 9.11 4.25
C TYR A 94 -5.42 10.61 4.44
N TYR A 95 -4.28 11.20 4.20
CA TYR A 95 -4.08 12.63 4.33
C TYR A 95 -3.99 13.28 2.95
N ASP A 96 -4.71 14.38 2.79
CA ASP A 96 -4.49 15.27 1.67
C ASP A 96 -3.29 16.16 2.01
N GLY A 97 -2.15 15.88 1.40
CA GLY A 97 -0.89 16.58 1.64
C GLY A 97 -0.82 17.98 1.02
N GLN A 98 -1.90 18.46 0.37
CA GLN A 98 -1.93 19.79 -0.23
C GLN A 98 -2.65 20.78 0.71
N VAL A 99 -1.87 21.64 1.34
CA VAL A 99 -2.37 22.84 1.99
C VAL A 99 -2.30 23.96 0.96
N GLU A 100 -3.44 24.44 0.46
CA GLU A 100 -3.50 25.61 -0.41
C GLU A 100 -3.34 26.88 0.44
N LEU A 101 -2.12 27.37 0.54
CA LEU A 101 -1.83 28.66 1.15
C LEU A 101 -2.10 29.75 0.10
N LYS A 102 -3.18 30.51 0.29
CA LYS A 102 -3.70 31.46 -0.72
C LYS A 102 -3.09 32.86 -0.61
N THR A 103 -2.55 33.22 0.55
CA THR A 103 -2.00 34.55 0.81
C THR A 103 -0.63 34.52 1.44
N ALA A 104 0.15 35.61 1.32
CA ALA A 104 1.45 35.71 1.98
C ALA A 104 1.35 35.68 3.51
N GLU A 105 0.21 36.13 4.08
CA GLU A 105 -0.06 36.07 5.52
C GLU A 105 -0.33 34.61 5.97
N GLU A 106 -1.08 33.81 5.19
CA GLU A 106 -1.30 32.40 5.43
C GLU A 106 0.01 31.60 5.30
N MET A 107 0.89 31.98 4.38
CA MET A 107 2.22 31.34 4.22
C MET A 107 3.15 31.60 5.43
N SER A 108 2.90 32.62 6.23
CA SER A 108 3.63 32.92 7.47
C SER A 108 3.07 32.15 8.68
N GLN A 109 1.88 31.55 8.57
CA GLN A 109 1.25 30.81 9.65
C GLN A 109 1.79 29.37 9.69
N LYS A 110 1.89 28.83 10.90
CA LYS A 110 2.26 27.44 11.09
C LYS A 110 1.10 26.53 10.65
N VAL A 111 1.36 25.67 9.68
CA VAL A 111 0.39 24.63 9.25
C VAL A 111 0.09 23.72 10.45
N THR A 112 -1.19 23.58 10.75
CA THR A 112 -1.68 22.71 11.83
C THR A 112 -2.40 21.49 11.23
N THR A 113 -2.65 20.48 12.06
CA THR A 113 -3.41 19.28 11.63
C THR A 113 -4.83 19.59 11.18
N SER A 114 -5.42 20.74 11.58
CA SER A 114 -6.72 21.19 11.11
C SER A 114 -6.70 21.72 9.67
N ASP A 115 -5.53 22.09 9.17
CA ASP A 115 -5.36 22.59 7.80
C ASP A 115 -5.18 21.46 6.78
N THR A 116 -5.00 20.22 7.25
CA THR A 116 -4.92 19.02 6.42
C THR A 116 -6.25 18.28 6.41
N LYS A 117 -6.76 17.97 5.21
CA LYS A 117 -7.93 17.10 5.10
C LYS A 117 -7.55 15.66 5.37
N GLN A 118 -8.39 14.98 6.17
CA GLN A 118 -8.29 13.56 6.43
C GLN A 118 -9.49 12.85 5.82
N TYR A 119 -9.23 11.71 5.21
CA TYR A 119 -10.24 10.75 4.79
C TYR A 119 -10.02 9.45 5.56
N THR A 120 -11.06 8.95 6.21
CA THR A 120 -10.99 7.67 6.94
C THR A 120 -11.84 6.66 6.20
N TYR A 121 -11.22 5.58 5.77
CA TYR A 121 -11.89 4.47 5.09
C TYR A 121 -11.36 3.15 5.62
N ASP A 122 -12.20 2.14 5.55
CA ASP A 122 -11.77 0.76 5.69
C ASP A 122 -11.05 0.31 4.42
N ARG A 123 -10.01 -0.50 4.58
CA ARG A 123 -9.25 -1.06 3.46
C ARG A 123 -8.84 -2.50 3.68
N ILE A 124 -8.59 -3.19 2.59
CA ILE A 124 -7.80 -4.42 2.54
C ILE A 124 -6.47 -4.06 1.89
N ARG A 125 -5.35 -4.42 2.53
CA ARG A 125 -4.02 -4.20 1.98
C ARG A 125 -3.47 -5.50 1.42
N LEU A 126 -3.04 -5.49 0.16
CA LEU A 126 -2.35 -6.59 -0.48
C LEU A 126 -0.94 -6.76 0.10
N ALA A 127 -0.34 -7.92 -0.13
CA ALA A 127 1.05 -8.17 0.25
C ALA A 127 2.04 -7.28 -0.52
N TYR A 128 1.65 -6.80 -1.70
CA TYR A 128 2.51 -6.07 -2.63
C TYR A 128 1.90 -4.75 -3.06
N GLY A 129 2.76 -3.77 -3.39
CA GLY A 129 2.41 -2.55 -4.12
C GLY A 129 2.81 -2.63 -5.60
N ASP A 130 2.72 -1.50 -6.30
CA ASP A 130 3.05 -1.38 -7.72
C ASP A 130 2.44 -2.49 -8.58
N ILE A 131 1.12 -2.65 -8.44
CA ILE A 131 0.34 -3.68 -9.12
C ILE A 131 0.23 -3.35 -10.62
N GLY A 132 0.52 -4.33 -11.47
CA GLY A 132 0.41 -4.19 -12.92
C GLY A 132 -1.03 -4.07 -13.38
N SER A 133 -1.85 -5.08 -13.07
CA SER A 133 -3.28 -5.07 -13.37
C SER A 133 -4.09 -5.80 -12.29
N LEU A 134 -5.32 -5.34 -12.05
CA LEU A 134 -6.31 -6.07 -11.25
C LEU A 134 -7.27 -6.77 -12.21
N LYS A 135 -7.63 -8.02 -11.93
CA LYS A 135 -8.59 -8.77 -12.72
C LYS A 135 -9.98 -8.74 -12.08
N ASP A 136 -10.99 -8.65 -12.92
CA ASP A 136 -12.37 -8.75 -12.49
C ASP A 136 -12.75 -10.20 -12.17
N LYS A 137 -14.00 -10.42 -11.74
CA LYS A 137 -14.55 -11.75 -11.42
C LYS A 137 -14.53 -12.75 -12.60
N ASP A 138 -14.44 -12.25 -13.81
CA ASP A 138 -14.44 -13.05 -15.04
C ASP A 138 -13.01 -13.25 -15.60
N GLY A 139 -12.00 -12.72 -14.89
CA GLY A 139 -10.59 -12.83 -15.25
C GLY A 139 -10.07 -11.77 -16.22
N ASN A 140 -10.88 -10.77 -16.55
CA ASN A 140 -10.48 -9.67 -17.44
C ASN A 140 -9.79 -8.57 -16.66
N GLU A 141 -8.82 -7.92 -17.28
CA GLU A 141 -8.13 -6.77 -16.70
C GLU A 141 -9.09 -5.57 -16.56
N ILE A 142 -9.05 -4.93 -15.39
CA ILE A 142 -9.72 -3.67 -15.13
C ILE A 142 -8.72 -2.54 -15.36
N ALA A 143 -8.91 -1.79 -16.45
CA ALA A 143 -8.03 -0.66 -16.77
C ALA A 143 -8.14 0.46 -15.73
N ALA A 144 -7.06 1.24 -15.56
CA ALA A 144 -7.10 2.42 -14.70
C ALA A 144 -8.16 3.42 -15.18
N GLY A 145 -8.91 3.97 -14.23
CA GLY A 145 -10.07 4.82 -14.47
C GLY A 145 -11.34 4.06 -14.86
N ALA A 146 -11.27 2.75 -15.09
CA ALA A 146 -12.42 1.92 -15.40
C ALA A 146 -13.05 1.30 -14.15
N ALA A 147 -14.32 0.97 -14.26
CA ALA A 147 -15.06 0.21 -13.27
C ALA A 147 -15.09 -1.28 -13.64
N GLY A 148 -14.98 -2.14 -12.65
CA GLY A 148 -15.11 -3.58 -12.77
C GLY A 148 -15.89 -4.18 -11.62
N LYS A 149 -15.93 -5.50 -11.53
CA LYS A 149 -16.60 -6.23 -10.45
C LYS A 149 -15.68 -7.29 -9.87
N LEU A 150 -15.60 -7.31 -8.56
CA LEU A 150 -14.96 -8.37 -7.78
C LEU A 150 -16.04 -9.24 -7.14
N SER A 151 -15.77 -10.53 -6.96
CA SER A 151 -16.68 -11.41 -6.22
C SER A 151 -16.27 -11.54 -4.77
N TYR A 152 -17.24 -11.54 -3.87
CA TYR A 152 -17.05 -11.95 -2.49
C TYR A 152 -17.96 -13.10 -2.13
N HIS A 153 -17.51 -13.96 -1.21
CA HIS A 153 -18.19 -15.18 -0.81
C HIS A 153 -18.53 -15.14 0.68
N TYR A 154 -19.71 -15.60 1.02
CA TYR A 154 -20.17 -15.68 2.41
C TYR A 154 -21.15 -16.82 2.59
N THR A 155 -21.42 -17.17 3.84
CA THR A 155 -22.45 -18.14 4.18
C THR A 155 -23.61 -17.41 4.86
N ASP A 156 -24.81 -17.58 4.36
CA ASP A 156 -25.99 -16.96 4.94
C ASP A 156 -26.37 -17.61 6.30
N ASN A 157 -27.34 -17.03 6.97
CA ASN A 157 -27.81 -17.52 8.29
C ASN A 157 -28.46 -18.92 8.23
N ALA A 158 -28.80 -19.39 7.03
CA ALA A 158 -29.33 -20.73 6.80
C ALA A 158 -28.21 -21.77 6.49
N GLY A 159 -26.93 -21.33 6.53
CA GLY A 159 -25.78 -22.18 6.20
C GLY A 159 -25.53 -22.35 4.71
N THR A 160 -26.17 -21.56 3.85
CA THR A 160 -26.03 -21.66 2.40
C THR A 160 -24.92 -20.74 1.91
N ALA A 161 -24.00 -21.28 1.10
CA ALA A 161 -22.95 -20.50 0.44
C ALA A 161 -23.57 -19.53 -0.58
N LYS A 162 -23.17 -18.27 -0.51
CA LYS A 162 -23.62 -17.18 -1.38
C LYS A 162 -22.43 -16.44 -1.95
N THR A 163 -22.65 -15.83 -3.10
CA THR A 163 -21.69 -14.95 -3.76
C THR A 163 -22.35 -13.61 -4.01
N GLY A 164 -21.64 -12.53 -3.72
CA GLY A 164 -22.04 -11.17 -4.03
C GLY A 164 -21.02 -10.49 -4.94
N ASP A 165 -21.43 -9.44 -5.62
CA ASP A 165 -20.58 -8.60 -6.46
C ASP A 165 -20.21 -7.31 -5.74
N LEU A 166 -18.95 -6.93 -5.76
CA LEU A 166 -18.43 -5.65 -5.29
C LEU A 166 -17.97 -4.82 -6.51
N ASN A 167 -18.60 -3.69 -6.73
CA ASN A 167 -18.15 -2.75 -7.77
C ASN A 167 -16.81 -2.13 -7.34
N VAL A 168 -15.85 -2.08 -8.26
CA VAL A 168 -14.54 -1.51 -8.00
C VAL A 168 -14.13 -0.57 -9.13
N THR A 169 -13.53 0.57 -8.78
CA THR A 169 -12.86 1.47 -9.72
C THR A 169 -11.37 1.43 -9.46
N VAL A 170 -10.56 1.27 -10.50
CA VAL A 170 -9.10 1.17 -10.41
C VAL A 170 -8.45 2.54 -10.59
N TYR A 171 -7.49 2.87 -9.73
CA TYR A 171 -6.67 4.09 -9.80
C TYR A 171 -5.19 3.73 -9.88
N GLU A 172 -4.41 4.46 -10.67
CA GLU A 172 -2.95 4.24 -10.76
C GLU A 172 -2.27 4.63 -9.45
N THR A 173 -2.60 5.81 -8.92
CA THR A 173 -1.96 6.35 -7.72
C THR A 173 -2.97 6.72 -6.64
N GLU A 174 -2.48 6.82 -5.41
CA GLU A 174 -3.27 7.33 -4.29
C GLU A 174 -3.74 8.77 -4.53
N ASP A 175 -2.94 9.59 -5.20
CA ASP A 175 -3.31 10.97 -5.52
C ASP A 175 -4.49 11.04 -6.52
N ASP A 176 -4.55 10.13 -7.49
CA ASP A 176 -5.68 10.09 -8.43
C ASP A 176 -6.97 9.65 -7.73
N TRP A 177 -6.87 8.69 -6.81
CA TRP A 177 -7.98 8.32 -5.95
C TRP A 177 -8.42 9.48 -5.04
N LYS A 178 -7.50 10.20 -4.41
CA LYS A 178 -7.83 11.38 -3.58
C LYS A 178 -8.54 12.47 -4.37
N LYS A 179 -8.16 12.71 -5.63
CA LYS A 179 -8.89 13.63 -6.52
C LYS A 179 -10.34 13.17 -6.73
N ALA A 180 -10.55 11.87 -6.93
CA ALA A 180 -11.89 11.31 -7.08
C ALA A 180 -12.72 11.43 -5.78
N VAL A 181 -12.13 11.18 -4.62
CA VAL A 181 -12.78 11.37 -3.31
C VAL A 181 -13.21 12.83 -3.12
N LYS A 182 -12.33 13.79 -3.44
CA LYS A 182 -12.64 15.22 -3.39
C LYS A 182 -13.82 15.60 -4.30
N ALA A 183 -13.93 14.95 -5.45
CA ALA A 183 -15.02 15.14 -6.40
C ALA A 183 -16.32 14.42 -6.00
N GLY A 184 -16.34 13.69 -4.88
CA GLY A 184 -17.50 12.92 -4.41
C GLY A 184 -17.71 11.60 -5.17
N ASN A 185 -16.69 11.10 -5.84
CA ASN A 185 -16.78 9.90 -6.70
C ASN A 185 -16.45 8.59 -5.97
N MET A 186 -16.25 8.61 -4.63
CA MET A 186 -16.10 7.36 -3.86
C MET A 186 -17.48 6.74 -3.58
N PRO A 187 -17.84 5.60 -4.19
CA PRO A 187 -19.14 4.99 -3.97
C PRO A 187 -19.21 4.38 -2.56
N GLU A 188 -20.32 4.57 -1.86
CA GLU A 188 -20.54 3.99 -0.53
C GLU A 188 -20.66 2.45 -0.54
N ASP A 189 -21.23 1.90 -1.61
CA ASP A 189 -21.49 0.47 -1.82
C ASP A 189 -20.45 -0.23 -2.70
N GLY A 190 -19.37 0.46 -3.03
CA GLY A 190 -18.30 -0.03 -3.89
C GLY A 190 -16.92 0.10 -3.26
N ALA A 191 -15.90 -0.09 -4.07
CA ALA A 191 -14.51 0.00 -3.66
C ALA A 191 -13.67 0.79 -4.68
N ALA A 192 -12.52 1.28 -4.22
CA ALA A 192 -11.47 1.82 -5.05
C ALA A 192 -10.22 0.95 -4.91
N PHE A 193 -9.61 0.55 -6.00
CA PHE A 193 -8.34 -0.16 -5.98
C PHE A 193 -7.21 0.77 -6.40
N ILE A 194 -6.20 0.91 -5.55
CA ILE A 194 -5.04 1.77 -5.79
C ILE A 194 -3.84 0.90 -6.14
N LYS A 195 -3.40 0.93 -7.40
CA LYS A 195 -2.32 0.07 -7.90
C LYS A 195 -0.98 0.33 -7.23
N SER A 196 -0.60 1.60 -7.07
CA SER A 196 0.70 1.97 -6.51
C SER A 196 0.92 1.48 -5.08
N THR A 197 -0.14 1.46 -4.26
CA THR A 197 -0.05 1.04 -2.85
C THR A 197 -0.53 -0.39 -2.61
N GLY A 198 -1.20 -1.00 -3.59
CA GLY A 198 -1.81 -2.32 -3.44
C GLY A 198 -2.93 -2.34 -2.40
N GLU A 199 -3.83 -1.36 -2.46
CA GLU A 199 -4.90 -1.21 -1.48
C GLU A 199 -6.28 -1.26 -2.16
N LEU A 200 -7.17 -2.04 -1.57
CA LEU A 200 -8.59 -2.02 -1.89
C LEU A 200 -9.31 -1.21 -0.81
N VAL A 201 -9.63 0.05 -1.12
CA VAL A 201 -10.32 0.98 -0.22
C VAL A 201 -11.83 0.76 -0.38
N LEU A 202 -12.51 0.51 0.73
CA LEU A 202 -13.92 0.16 0.75
C LEU A 202 -14.78 1.39 1.09
N GLY A 203 -15.88 1.56 0.37
CA GLY A 203 -16.95 2.46 0.80
C GLY A 203 -17.62 1.95 2.08
N ASN A 204 -18.24 2.84 2.86
CA ASN A 204 -18.76 2.49 4.18
C ASN A 204 -19.77 1.33 4.14
N LYS A 205 -20.71 1.37 3.20
CA LYS A 205 -21.73 0.30 3.05
C LYS A 205 -21.12 -1.01 2.55
N ALA A 206 -20.12 -0.93 1.65
CA ALA A 206 -19.39 -2.10 1.18
C ALA A 206 -18.66 -2.78 2.32
N SER A 207 -17.93 -2.03 3.14
CA SER A 207 -17.24 -2.54 4.32
C SER A 207 -18.20 -3.17 5.33
N GLU A 208 -19.29 -2.49 5.66
CA GLU A 208 -20.33 -3.02 6.55
C GLU A 208 -20.90 -4.34 6.02
N THR A 209 -21.23 -4.41 4.73
CA THR A 209 -21.75 -5.62 4.09
C THR A 209 -20.78 -6.80 4.20
N LEU A 210 -19.50 -6.56 3.91
CA LEU A 210 -18.47 -7.60 4.01
C LEU A 210 -18.28 -8.08 5.46
N LYS A 211 -18.23 -7.16 6.42
CA LYS A 211 -18.07 -7.47 7.85
C LYS A 211 -19.29 -8.20 8.42
N GLN A 212 -20.51 -7.76 8.13
CA GLN A 212 -21.75 -8.38 8.63
C GLN A 212 -21.93 -9.80 8.10
N ASN A 213 -21.60 -10.02 6.84
CA ASN A 213 -21.69 -11.34 6.22
C ASN A 213 -20.49 -12.25 6.53
N LYS A 214 -19.48 -11.76 7.27
CA LYS A 214 -18.20 -12.46 7.47
C LYS A 214 -17.63 -12.96 6.15
N ALA A 215 -17.68 -12.09 5.16
CA ALA A 215 -17.34 -12.44 3.79
C ALA A 215 -15.82 -12.64 3.59
N SER A 216 -15.50 -13.41 2.59
CA SER A 216 -14.15 -13.50 2.03
C SER A 216 -14.14 -12.94 0.61
N ILE A 217 -13.09 -12.24 0.25
CA ILE A 217 -12.85 -11.72 -1.09
C ILE A 217 -11.55 -12.29 -1.64
N GLU A 218 -11.56 -12.65 -2.91
CA GLU A 218 -10.37 -13.15 -3.60
C GLU A 218 -9.98 -12.14 -4.66
N LEU A 219 -8.71 -11.71 -4.61
CA LEU A 219 -8.15 -10.76 -5.54
C LEU A 219 -7.12 -11.47 -6.42
N ASN A 220 -7.29 -11.33 -7.72
CA ASN A 220 -6.36 -11.84 -8.73
C ASN A 220 -5.76 -10.64 -9.47
N TYR A 221 -4.43 -10.57 -9.49
CA TYR A 221 -3.72 -9.45 -10.07
C TYR A 221 -2.37 -9.85 -10.64
N ASP A 222 -1.90 -9.07 -11.60
CA ASP A 222 -0.58 -9.25 -12.19
C ASP A 222 0.40 -8.23 -11.61
N LYS A 223 1.62 -8.65 -11.35
CA LYS A 223 2.70 -7.81 -10.87
C LYS A 223 3.97 -8.09 -11.65
N LYS A 224 4.67 -7.03 -12.01
CA LYS A 224 5.95 -7.13 -12.71
C LYS A 224 7.10 -6.87 -11.73
N GLY A 225 7.90 -7.90 -11.48
CA GLY A 225 9.00 -7.85 -10.53
C GLY A 225 8.55 -7.62 -9.09
N PHE A 226 9.51 -7.47 -8.19
CA PHE A 226 9.29 -7.14 -6.78
C PHE A 226 10.21 -6.01 -6.36
N ASN A 227 9.70 -5.11 -5.53
CA ASN A 227 10.51 -4.09 -4.89
C ASN A 227 11.25 -4.68 -3.70
N SER A 228 12.43 -4.14 -3.37
CA SER A 228 13.17 -4.56 -2.18
C SER A 228 12.31 -4.43 -0.92
N GLY A 229 12.16 -5.53 -0.19
CA GLY A 229 11.37 -5.59 1.04
C GLY A 229 9.90 -5.94 0.84
N GLU A 230 9.45 -6.18 -0.36
CA GLU A 230 8.22 -6.91 -0.60
C GLU A 230 8.47 -8.39 -0.35
N VAL A 231 7.66 -9.00 0.49
CA VAL A 231 7.56 -10.35 1.07
C VAL A 231 8.06 -10.45 2.47
#